data_ca817cdf6ba75d2951901dd41b72cf50
#
_entry.id   ca817cdf6ba75d2951901dd41b72cf50
#
_cell.length_a   1.000
_cell.length_b   1.000
_cell.length_c   1.000
_cell.angle_alpha   90.00
_cell.angle_beta   90.00
_cell.angle_gamma   90.00
#
_symmetry.space_group_name_H-M   'P 1'
#
loop_
_entity.id
_entity.type
_entity.pdbx_description
1 polymer ?
#
loop_
_entity_poly.entity_id
_entity_poly.type
_entity_poly.pdbx_seq_one_letter_code
_entity_poly.pdbx_strand_id
1 'polypeptide(L)'
;MITYVDTSTLLKRLLIEDGSGAADAIWTAADVLVSATAVIVEARAALAAARRGGRLTAAELRYAKVELGELLEELTLIEVTED
;
A
#
# COMPACT_ATOMS: atom_id res chain seq x y z
N MET A 1 8.32 -17.88 0.22
CA MET A 1 7.38 -17.50 1.30
C MET A 1 6.28 -16.63 0.72
N ILE A 2 5.03 -16.99 1.01
CA ILE A 2 3.87 -16.19 0.61
C ILE A 2 3.58 -15.22 1.75
N THR A 3 3.52 -13.94 1.45
CA THR A 3 3.28 -12.90 2.45
C THR A 3 2.01 -12.13 2.12
N TYR A 4 1.10 -12.05 3.08
CA TYR A 4 -0.09 -11.21 2.98
C TYR A 4 0.27 -9.77 3.36
N VAL A 5 -0.11 -8.84 2.49
CA VAL A 5 0.13 -7.41 2.69
C VAL A 5 -1.21 -6.75 3.02
N ASP A 6 -1.32 -6.16 4.19
CA ASP A 6 -2.48 -5.35 4.55
C ASP A 6 -2.29 -3.90 4.11
N THR A 7 -3.35 -3.10 4.21
CA THR A 7 -3.32 -1.70 3.81
C THR A 7 -2.28 -0.90 4.60
N SER A 8 -2.12 -1.20 5.88
CA SER A 8 -1.18 -0.47 6.73
C SER A 8 0.28 -0.71 6.29
N THR A 9 0.64 -1.93 5.93
CA THR A 9 1.98 -2.25 5.41
C THR A 9 2.22 -1.55 4.07
N LEU A 10 1.22 -1.57 3.19
CA LEU A 10 1.30 -0.88 1.91
C LEU A 10 1.52 0.63 2.08
N LEU A 11 0.78 1.25 2.98
CA LEU A 11 0.92 2.68 3.26
C LEU A 11 2.30 3.05 3.81
N LYS A 12 2.92 2.17 4.59
CA LYS A 12 4.28 2.39 5.08
C LYS A 12 5.33 2.34 3.96
N ARG A 13 5.00 1.69 2.85
CA ARG A 13 5.83 1.73 1.64
C ARG A 13 5.66 3.06 0.88
N LEU A 14 4.46 3.65 0.93
CA LEU A 14 4.11 4.85 0.17
C LEU A 14 4.42 6.14 0.94
N LEU A 15 4.31 6.10 2.26
CA LEU A 15 4.50 7.26 3.14
C LEU A 15 5.73 7.01 4.02
N ILE A 16 6.51 8.06 4.25
CA ILE A 16 7.63 7.97 5.19
C ILE A 16 7.06 8.05 6.59
N GLU A 17 7.01 6.91 7.26
CA GLU A 17 6.44 6.73 8.60
C GLU A 17 7.33 5.82 9.44
N ASP A 18 7.07 5.78 10.76
CA ASP A 18 7.69 4.80 11.63
C ASP A 18 7.30 3.39 11.16
N GLY A 19 8.29 2.53 10.99
CA GLY A 19 8.08 1.18 10.49
C GLY A 19 8.24 1.01 8.97
N SER A 20 8.55 2.07 8.23
CA SER A 20 8.77 1.96 6.76
C SER A 20 9.91 1.00 6.43
N GLY A 21 11.00 1.01 7.21
CA GLY A 21 12.11 0.08 6.99
C GLY A 21 11.70 -1.38 7.19
N ALA A 22 10.83 -1.66 8.17
CA ALA A 22 10.30 -3.01 8.40
C ALA A 22 9.38 -3.44 7.26
N ALA A 23 8.55 -2.52 6.74
CA ALA A 23 7.67 -2.79 5.60
C ALA A 23 8.50 -3.12 4.34
N ASP A 24 9.58 -2.38 4.10
CA ASP A 24 10.49 -2.63 2.98
C ASP A 24 11.14 -4.01 3.10
N ALA A 25 11.56 -4.39 4.29
CA ALA A 25 12.17 -5.70 4.54
C ALA A 25 11.19 -6.86 4.30
N ILE A 26 9.94 -6.72 4.74
CA ILE A 26 8.89 -7.69 4.50
C ILE A 26 8.64 -7.85 3.01
N TRP A 27 8.53 -6.74 2.30
CA TRP A 27 8.28 -6.72 0.86
C TRP A 27 9.38 -7.43 0.08
N THR A 28 10.62 -7.08 0.40
CA THR A 28 11.80 -7.62 -0.30
C THR A 28 12.01 -9.12 -0.02
N ALA A 29 11.70 -9.59 1.17
CA ALA A 29 11.90 -10.98 1.58
C ALA A 29 10.85 -11.94 1.02
N ALA A 30 9.71 -11.45 0.56
CA ALA A 30 8.63 -12.31 0.09
C ALA A 30 8.88 -12.83 -1.33
N ASP A 31 8.54 -14.10 -1.56
CA ASP A 31 8.54 -14.68 -2.91
C ASP A 31 7.25 -14.32 -3.65
N VAL A 32 6.13 -14.32 -2.93
CA VAL A 32 4.82 -13.93 -3.44
C VAL A 32 4.15 -13.00 -2.43
N LEU A 33 3.68 -11.87 -2.93
CA LEU A 33 2.93 -10.89 -2.14
C LEU A 33 1.45 -10.99 -2.49
N VAL A 34 0.60 -11.16 -1.49
CA VAL A 34 -0.86 -11.32 -1.66
C VAL A 34 -1.57 -10.25 -0.87
N SER A 35 -2.70 -9.77 -1.38
CA SER A 35 -3.57 -8.86 -0.64
C SER A 35 -5.02 -9.01 -1.08
N ALA A 36 -5.95 -8.52 -0.27
CA ALA A 36 -7.36 -8.46 -0.65
C ALA A 36 -7.60 -7.32 -1.64
N THR A 37 -8.55 -7.49 -2.57
CA THR A 37 -8.88 -6.45 -3.56
C THR A 37 -9.31 -5.13 -2.91
N ALA A 38 -9.89 -5.19 -1.71
CA ALA A 38 -10.27 -4.00 -0.94
C ALA A 38 -9.09 -3.06 -0.65
N VAL A 39 -7.85 -3.55 -0.69
CA VAL A 39 -6.65 -2.73 -0.44
C VAL A 39 -6.57 -1.56 -1.41
N ILE A 40 -7.06 -1.72 -2.63
CA ILE A 40 -7.03 -0.65 -3.65
C ILE A 40 -7.84 0.56 -3.18
N VAL A 41 -9.07 0.33 -2.74
CA VAL A 41 -9.96 1.39 -2.26
C VAL A 41 -9.45 1.99 -0.96
N GLU A 42 -9.00 1.14 -0.04
CA GLU A 42 -8.50 1.58 1.27
C GLU A 42 -7.24 2.43 1.13
N ALA A 43 -6.29 2.02 0.28
CA ALA A 43 -5.06 2.77 0.06
C ALA A 43 -5.34 4.13 -0.59
N ARG A 44 -6.21 4.17 -1.60
CA ARG A 44 -6.61 5.42 -2.25
C ARG A 44 -7.29 6.38 -1.28
N ALA A 45 -8.18 5.85 -0.43
CA ALA A 45 -8.86 6.65 0.57
C ALA A 45 -7.88 7.22 1.60
N ALA A 46 -6.90 6.43 2.02
CA ALA A 46 -5.88 6.86 2.96
C ALA A 46 -4.98 7.97 2.38
N LEU A 47 -4.59 7.85 1.11
CA LEU A 47 -3.81 8.89 0.43
C LEU A 47 -4.61 10.20 0.33
N ALA A 48 -5.88 10.11 -0.02
CA ALA A 48 -6.76 11.28 -0.08
C ALA A 48 -6.92 11.94 1.30
N ALA A 49 -7.06 11.14 2.35
CA ALA A 49 -7.13 11.64 3.74
C ALA A 49 -5.83 12.32 4.15
N ALA A 50 -4.68 11.75 3.80
CA ALA A 50 -3.38 12.35 4.07
C ALA A 50 -3.22 13.71 3.38
N ARG A 51 -3.74 13.85 2.16
CA ARG A 51 -3.75 15.13 1.44
C ARG A 51 -4.64 16.17 2.14
N ARG A 52 -5.85 15.78 2.52
CA ARG A 52 -6.77 16.67 3.25
C ARG A 52 -6.21 17.09 4.60
N GLY A 53 -5.51 16.20 5.28
CA GLY A 53 -4.88 16.47 6.57
C GLY A 53 -3.57 17.23 6.50
N GLY A 54 -3.11 17.61 5.31
CA GLY A 54 -1.87 18.36 5.14
C GLY A 54 -0.60 17.53 5.24
N ARG A 55 -0.66 16.20 5.27
CA ARG A 55 0.51 15.33 5.32
C ARG A 55 1.19 15.18 3.96
N LEU A 56 0.46 15.44 2.89
CA LEU A 56 0.96 15.37 1.52
C LEU A 56 0.63 16.66 0.78
N THR A 57 1.60 17.15 0.00
CA THR A 57 1.34 18.19 -0.99
C THR A 57 0.63 17.57 -2.19
N ALA A 58 0.08 18.39 -3.09
CA ALA A 58 -0.53 17.89 -4.32
C ALA A 58 0.48 17.11 -5.18
N ALA A 59 1.72 17.58 -5.25
CA ALA A 59 2.79 16.89 -5.99
C ALA A 59 3.13 15.54 -5.36
N GLU A 60 3.24 15.48 -4.04
CA GLU A 60 3.50 14.25 -3.31
C GLU A 60 2.37 13.24 -3.48
N LEU A 61 1.11 13.71 -3.51
CA LEU A 61 -0.03 12.84 -3.77
C LEU A 61 0.05 12.22 -5.17
N ARG A 62 0.38 13.02 -6.18
CA ARG A 62 0.54 12.51 -7.56
C ARG A 62 1.61 11.43 -7.63
N TYR A 63 2.76 11.68 -7.00
CA TYR A 63 3.85 10.73 -6.93
C TYR A 63 3.42 9.43 -6.22
N ALA A 64 2.76 9.57 -5.07
CA ALA A 64 2.29 8.43 -4.30
C ALA A 64 1.28 7.57 -5.08
N LYS A 65 0.41 8.19 -5.88
CA LYS A 65 -0.55 7.45 -6.72
C LYS A 65 0.15 6.62 -7.79
N VAL A 66 1.19 7.15 -8.41
CA VAL A 66 1.99 6.42 -9.39
C VAL A 66 2.69 5.24 -8.72
N GLU A 67 3.32 5.48 -7.59
CA GLU A 67 4.00 4.45 -6.82
C GLU A 67 3.03 3.37 -6.33
N LEU A 68 1.84 3.76 -5.90
CA LEU A 68 0.79 2.80 -5.52
C LEU A 68 0.46 1.88 -6.69
N GLY A 69 0.29 2.43 -7.89
CA GLY A 69 0.02 1.63 -9.09
C GLY A 69 1.12 0.59 -9.34
N GLU A 70 2.37 0.98 -9.18
CA GLU A 70 3.53 0.08 -9.34
C GLU A 70 3.53 -1.03 -8.28
N LEU A 71 3.27 -0.68 -7.02
CA LEU A 71 3.20 -1.66 -5.94
C LEU A 71 2.05 -2.63 -6.11
N LEU A 72 0.90 -2.17 -6.59
CA LEU A 72 -0.26 -3.03 -6.85
C LEU A 72 0.02 -4.07 -7.93
N GLU A 73 0.87 -3.74 -8.91
CA GLU A 73 1.29 -4.70 -9.94
C GLU A 73 2.11 -5.85 -9.37
N GLU A 74 2.79 -5.64 -8.25
CA GLU A 74 3.58 -6.67 -7.58
C GLU A 74 2.72 -7.59 -6.71
N LEU A 75 1.47 -7.21 -6.43
CA LEU A 75 0.57 -7.97 -5.57
C LEU A 75 -0.30 -8.93 -6.36
N THR A 76 -0.50 -10.13 -5.82
CA THR A 76 -1.58 -11.01 -6.24
C THR A 76 -2.82 -10.66 -5.42
N LEU A 77 -3.84 -10.14 -6.07
CA LEU A 77 -5.05 -9.70 -5.38
C LEU A 77 -6.06 -10.84 -5.27
N ILE A 78 -6.58 -11.03 -4.07
CA ILE A 78 -7.56 -12.07 -3.76
C ILE A 78 -8.87 -11.39 -3.39
N GLU A 79 -9.94 -11.77 -4.07
CA GLU A 79 -11.28 -11.33 -3.69
C GLU A 79 -11.75 -12.13 -2.49
N VAL A 80 -12.09 -11.42 -1.42
CA VAL A 80 -12.63 -12.05 -0.22
C VAL A 80 -14.15 -11.98 -0.29
N THR A 81 -14.78 -13.16 -0.39
CA THR A 81 -16.24 -13.26 -0.43
C THR A 81 -16.75 -13.89 0.85
N GLU A 82 -17.93 -13.45 1.28
CA GLU A 82 -18.65 -14.08 2.39
C GLU A 82 -19.58 -15.17 1.82
N ASP A 83 -19.34 -16.39 2.25
CA ASP A 83 -20.22 -17.52 1.91
C ASP A 83 -20.82 -18.12 3.18
#